data_96e8d349e3c03ee201fa53c0b6ad6d39
#
_entry.id   96e8d349e3c03ee201fa53c0b6ad6d39
#
_cell.length_a   1.000
_cell.length_b   1.000
_cell.length_c   1.000
_cell.angle_alpha   90.00
_cell.angle_beta   90.00
_cell.angle_gamma   90.00
#
_symmetry.space_group_name_H-M   'P 1'
#
loop_
_entity.id
_entity.type
_entity.pdbx_description
1 polymer ?
#
loop_
_entity_poly.entity_id
_entity_poly.type
_entity_poly.pdbx_seq_one_letter_code
_entity_poly.pdbx_strand_id
1 'polypeptide(L)'
;MRSDLSIRPATLSDIPVVRALADIVFRKTYADILSADQMEYMMDWMYSERSLRCQIERPGKYFFIAELDDEAVGYVSYERDGLLGDGRALFHLQKLYVLPQYHGLGVGSAMVAHVRNDIMSRGENPARVELNVNRGNPAVCFYERIGMRRERQGDFPIGCGYYMNDYIYSFDI
;
A
#
# COMPACT_ATOMS: atom_id res chain seq x y z
N MET A 1 -14.90 -3.22 -25.06
CA MET A 1 -15.17 -2.09 -24.14
C MET A 1 -13.89 -1.80 -23.40
N ARG A 2 -13.45 -0.54 -23.32
CA ARG A 2 -12.36 -0.17 -22.41
C ARG A 2 -12.95 -0.19 -21.00
N SER A 3 -12.41 -1.01 -20.13
CA SER A 3 -12.75 -0.98 -18.71
C SER A 3 -12.37 0.38 -18.15
N ASP A 4 -13.28 1.02 -17.45
CA ASP A 4 -13.07 2.36 -16.87
C ASP A 4 -12.42 2.22 -15.50
N LEU A 5 -11.11 2.46 -15.44
CA LEU A 5 -10.34 2.43 -14.19
C LEU A 5 -10.31 3.84 -13.60
N SER A 6 -10.85 3.99 -12.41
CA SER A 6 -10.77 5.20 -11.61
C SER A 6 -10.06 4.97 -10.28
N ILE A 7 -9.41 6.01 -9.75
CA ILE A 7 -8.78 5.98 -8.43
C ILE A 7 -9.25 7.24 -7.71
N ARG A 8 -9.95 7.04 -6.60
CA ARG A 8 -10.53 8.12 -5.82
C ARG A 8 -10.11 8.10 -4.35
N PRO A 9 -10.12 9.24 -3.64
CA PRO A 9 -9.92 9.26 -2.21
C PRO A 9 -10.94 8.36 -1.49
N ALA A 10 -10.46 7.62 -0.48
CA ALA A 10 -11.34 6.87 0.41
C ALA A 10 -12.00 7.81 1.41
N THR A 11 -13.23 7.48 1.77
CA THR A 11 -14.01 8.14 2.81
C THR A 11 -14.30 7.16 3.95
N LEU A 12 -14.84 7.63 5.06
CA LEU A 12 -15.21 6.74 6.17
C LEU A 12 -16.27 5.70 5.79
N SER A 13 -17.13 6.03 4.82
CA SER A 13 -18.13 5.08 4.31
C SER A 13 -17.52 3.92 3.51
N ASP A 14 -16.26 4.02 3.11
CA ASP A 14 -15.53 2.97 2.40
C ASP A 14 -14.89 1.93 3.35
N ILE A 15 -14.90 2.15 4.66
CA ILE A 15 -14.29 1.23 5.63
C ILE A 15 -14.78 -0.21 5.45
N PRO A 16 -16.08 -0.50 5.31
CA PRO A 16 -16.54 -1.87 5.06
C PRO A 16 -15.98 -2.48 3.78
N VAL A 17 -15.87 -1.69 2.72
CA VAL A 17 -15.31 -2.12 1.42
C VAL A 17 -13.82 -2.45 1.56
N VAL A 18 -13.05 -1.56 2.18
CA VAL A 18 -11.62 -1.80 2.43
C VAL A 18 -11.39 -3.05 3.27
N ARG A 19 -12.19 -3.25 4.31
CA ARG A 19 -12.10 -4.46 5.16
C ARG A 19 -12.40 -5.73 4.38
N ALA A 20 -13.45 -5.71 3.54
CA ALA A 20 -13.79 -6.85 2.69
C ALA A 20 -12.69 -7.17 1.67
N LEU A 21 -12.13 -6.14 1.01
CA LEU A 21 -10.98 -6.32 0.12
C LEU A 21 -9.76 -6.88 0.86
N ALA A 22 -9.42 -6.31 2.01
CA ALA A 22 -8.28 -6.73 2.81
C ALA A 22 -8.41 -8.19 3.29
N ASP A 23 -9.59 -8.61 3.69
CA ASP A 23 -9.83 -9.99 4.12
C ASP A 23 -9.51 -10.99 3.00
N ILE A 24 -9.74 -10.61 1.76
CA ILE A 24 -9.39 -11.43 0.59
C ILE A 24 -7.90 -11.32 0.27
N VAL A 25 -7.43 -10.09 -0.01
CA VAL A 25 -6.09 -9.89 -0.60
C VAL A 25 -4.96 -10.13 0.39
N PHE A 26 -5.09 -9.65 1.63
CA PHE A 26 -4.04 -9.78 2.64
C PHE A 26 -3.89 -11.22 3.08
N ARG A 27 -5.00 -11.89 3.41
CA ARG A 27 -4.99 -13.29 3.81
C ARG A 27 -4.41 -14.18 2.71
N LYS A 28 -4.79 -13.96 1.47
CA LYS A 28 -4.26 -14.73 0.34
C LYS A 28 -2.76 -14.49 0.13
N THR A 29 -2.33 -13.24 0.19
CA THR A 29 -0.93 -12.86 -0.02
C THR A 29 -0.01 -13.49 1.02
N TYR A 30 -0.43 -13.55 2.27
CA TYR A 30 0.40 -13.95 3.40
C TYR A 30 0.08 -15.34 3.96
N ALA A 31 -0.80 -16.12 3.31
CA ALA A 31 -1.21 -17.45 3.77
C ALA A 31 -0.05 -18.39 4.07
N ASP A 32 0.99 -18.37 3.22
CA ASP A 32 2.18 -19.22 3.34
C ASP A 32 3.38 -18.51 4.00
N ILE A 33 3.21 -17.27 4.43
CA ILE A 33 4.29 -16.43 4.98
C ILE A 33 4.14 -16.24 6.49
N LEU A 34 2.90 -16.01 6.95
CA LEU A 34 2.59 -15.70 8.34
C LEU A 34 1.91 -16.88 9.04
N SER A 35 2.13 -17.00 10.35
CA SER A 35 1.30 -17.87 11.19
C SER A 35 -0.13 -17.35 11.27
N ALA A 36 -1.07 -18.22 11.63
CA ALA A 36 -2.48 -17.83 11.81
C ALA A 36 -2.63 -16.70 12.85
N ASP A 37 -1.92 -16.81 13.98
CA ASP A 37 -1.97 -15.80 15.05
C ASP A 37 -1.39 -14.45 14.59
N GLN A 38 -0.28 -14.46 13.86
CA GLN A 38 0.30 -13.22 13.29
C GLN A 38 -0.63 -12.60 12.25
N MET A 39 -1.30 -13.42 11.43
CA MET A 39 -2.29 -12.96 10.46
C MET A 39 -3.43 -12.21 11.15
N GLU A 40 -4.03 -12.80 12.19
CA GLU A 40 -5.12 -12.15 12.93
C GLU A 40 -4.66 -10.87 13.64
N TYR A 41 -3.47 -10.90 14.23
CA TYR A 41 -2.87 -9.70 14.83
C TYR A 41 -2.73 -8.57 13.80
N MET A 42 -2.18 -8.85 12.62
CA MET A 42 -1.97 -7.85 11.58
C MET A 42 -3.29 -7.36 10.97
N MET A 43 -4.26 -8.25 10.80
CA MET A 43 -5.60 -7.88 10.32
C MET A 43 -6.28 -6.92 11.29
N ASP A 44 -6.23 -7.18 12.59
CA ASP A 44 -6.80 -6.27 13.59
C ASP A 44 -6.03 -4.94 13.65
N TRP A 45 -4.71 -5.01 13.70
CA TRP A 45 -3.84 -3.83 13.79
C TRP A 45 -4.01 -2.87 12.61
N MET A 46 -4.09 -3.40 11.37
CA MET A 46 -4.10 -2.57 10.16
C MET A 46 -5.50 -2.29 9.61
N TYR A 47 -6.47 -3.17 9.85
CA TYR A 47 -7.77 -3.17 9.18
C TYR A 47 -8.98 -3.15 10.12
N SER A 48 -8.79 -3.03 11.44
CA SER A 48 -9.92 -2.72 12.32
C SER A 48 -10.57 -1.39 11.92
N GLU A 49 -11.85 -1.23 12.22
CA GLU A 49 -12.58 0.02 11.92
C GLU A 49 -11.86 1.24 12.50
N ARG A 50 -11.40 1.13 13.75
CA ARG A 50 -10.64 2.19 14.42
C ARG A 50 -9.35 2.52 13.68
N SER A 51 -8.61 1.51 13.24
CA SER A 51 -7.35 1.70 12.51
C SER A 51 -7.58 2.36 11.17
N LEU A 52 -8.56 1.90 10.40
CA LEU A 52 -8.89 2.48 9.09
C LEU A 52 -9.41 3.91 9.21
N ARG A 53 -10.24 4.19 10.21
CA ARG A 53 -10.69 5.56 10.51
C ARG A 53 -9.49 6.49 10.70
N CYS A 54 -8.54 6.09 11.53
CA CYS A 54 -7.32 6.86 11.76
C CYS A 54 -6.50 7.05 10.46
N GLN A 55 -6.40 6.01 9.63
CA GLN A 55 -5.64 6.08 8.37
C GLN A 55 -6.30 6.98 7.33
N ILE A 56 -7.62 7.11 7.35
CA ILE A 56 -8.37 7.94 6.39
C ILE A 56 -8.43 9.41 6.85
N GLU A 57 -8.63 9.67 8.15
CA GLU A 57 -8.86 11.01 8.69
C GLU A 57 -7.58 11.75 9.10
N ARG A 58 -6.49 11.03 9.42
CA ARG A 58 -5.30 11.65 9.99
C ARG A 58 -4.54 12.48 8.94
N PRO A 59 -4.22 13.76 9.23
CA PRO A 59 -3.41 14.59 8.35
C PRO A 59 -2.06 13.91 8.00
N GLY A 60 -1.62 14.05 6.76
CA GLY A 60 -0.39 13.45 6.27
C GLY A 60 -0.51 11.97 5.87
N LYS A 61 -1.70 11.38 6.01
CA LYS A 61 -2.05 10.06 5.50
C LYS A 61 -3.05 10.19 4.36
N TYR A 62 -2.85 9.38 3.34
CA TYR A 62 -3.64 9.44 2.10
C TYR A 62 -4.06 8.02 1.73
N PHE A 63 -5.36 7.82 1.54
CA PHE A 63 -5.94 6.52 1.27
C PHE A 63 -6.86 6.61 0.04
N PHE A 64 -6.69 5.70 -0.92
CA PHE A 64 -7.43 5.70 -2.17
C PHE A 64 -7.98 4.32 -2.47
N ILE A 65 -9.11 4.30 -3.18
CA ILE A 65 -9.74 3.08 -3.70
C ILE A 65 -9.61 3.10 -5.23
N ALA A 66 -9.19 1.97 -5.78
CA ALA A 66 -9.23 1.72 -7.21
C ALA A 66 -10.54 1.01 -7.56
N GLU A 67 -11.26 1.57 -8.51
CA GLU A 67 -12.52 1.03 -9.03
C GLU A 67 -12.36 0.73 -10.52
N LEU A 68 -12.87 -0.41 -10.96
CA LEU A 68 -12.91 -0.82 -12.34
C LEU A 68 -14.37 -1.12 -12.70
N ASP A 69 -14.94 -0.36 -13.66
CA ASP A 69 -16.35 -0.47 -14.03
C ASP A 69 -17.29 -0.37 -12.80
N ASP A 70 -17.04 0.63 -11.92
CA ASP A 70 -17.75 0.91 -10.67
C ASP A 70 -17.60 -0.17 -9.56
N GLU A 71 -16.76 -1.18 -9.75
CA GLU A 71 -16.44 -2.17 -8.73
C GLU A 71 -15.11 -1.85 -8.04
N ALA A 72 -15.09 -1.82 -6.70
CA ALA A 72 -13.87 -1.65 -5.93
C ALA A 72 -12.97 -2.90 -6.07
N VAL A 73 -11.80 -2.74 -6.69
CA VAL A 73 -10.89 -3.84 -7.04
C VAL A 73 -9.55 -3.80 -6.32
N GLY A 74 -9.27 -2.70 -5.62
CA GLY A 74 -8.03 -2.53 -4.90
C GLY A 74 -7.99 -1.25 -4.08
N TYR A 75 -6.91 -1.09 -3.33
CA TYR A 75 -6.67 0.12 -2.54
C TYR A 75 -5.18 0.40 -2.40
N VAL A 76 -4.86 1.67 -2.22
CA VAL A 76 -3.50 2.15 -2.00
C VAL A 76 -3.49 3.20 -0.91
N SER A 77 -2.48 3.18 -0.06
CA SER A 77 -2.28 4.24 0.93
C SER A 77 -0.81 4.59 1.08
N TYR A 78 -0.55 5.86 1.33
CA TYR A 78 0.77 6.37 1.63
C TYR A 78 0.71 7.46 2.70
N GLU A 79 1.84 7.74 3.33
CA GLU A 79 1.94 8.80 4.33
C GLU A 79 3.26 9.56 4.19
N ARG A 80 3.27 10.80 4.67
CA ARG A 80 4.49 11.57 4.79
C ARG A 80 5.29 11.08 5.98
N ASP A 81 6.54 10.66 5.73
CA ASP A 81 7.42 10.04 6.74
C ASP A 81 8.55 10.98 7.21
N GLY A 82 8.63 12.18 6.64
CA GLY A 82 9.60 13.17 7.06
C GLY A 82 10.46 13.74 5.93
N LEU A 83 11.75 13.89 6.21
CA LEU A 83 12.74 14.37 5.26
C LEU A 83 13.94 13.42 5.21
N LEU A 84 14.51 13.28 4.03
CA LEU A 84 15.82 12.66 3.84
C LEU A 84 16.94 13.59 4.29
N GLY A 85 18.14 13.02 4.50
CA GLY A 85 19.32 13.79 4.88
C GLY A 85 19.74 14.86 3.87
N ASP A 86 19.30 14.74 2.61
CA ASP A 86 19.50 15.73 1.54
C ASP A 86 18.38 16.77 1.43
N GLY A 87 17.41 16.74 2.34
CA GLY A 87 16.30 17.69 2.43
C GLY A 87 15.07 17.34 1.58
N ARG A 88 15.12 16.29 0.76
CA ARG A 88 13.95 15.84 0.01
C ARG A 88 12.86 15.28 0.92
N ALA A 89 11.60 15.45 0.55
CA ALA A 89 10.49 14.83 1.25
C ALA A 89 10.57 13.29 1.14
N LEU A 90 10.33 12.62 2.26
CA LEU A 90 10.21 11.16 2.31
C LEU A 90 8.75 10.78 2.56
N PHE A 91 8.24 9.89 1.72
CA PHE A 91 6.93 9.26 1.85
C PHE A 91 7.07 7.76 2.00
N HIS A 92 6.13 7.15 2.69
CA HIS A 92 6.02 5.71 2.81
C HIS A 92 4.73 5.21 2.17
N LEU A 93 4.84 4.33 1.17
CA LEU A 93 3.73 3.59 0.57
C LEU A 93 3.37 2.44 1.53
N GLN A 94 2.28 2.58 2.26
CA GLN A 94 1.88 1.66 3.32
C GLN A 94 1.15 0.43 2.80
N LYS A 95 0.29 0.62 1.81
CA LYS A 95 -0.58 -0.41 1.25
C LYS A 95 -0.68 -0.27 -0.25
N LEU A 96 -0.60 -1.38 -0.95
CA LEU A 96 -0.89 -1.51 -2.37
C LEU A 96 -1.41 -2.92 -2.63
N TYR A 97 -2.71 -3.06 -2.76
CA TYR A 97 -3.35 -4.35 -2.95
C TYR A 97 -4.39 -4.29 -4.05
N VAL A 98 -4.45 -5.35 -4.85
CA VAL A 98 -5.42 -5.55 -5.94
C VAL A 98 -5.99 -6.94 -5.79
N LEU A 99 -7.30 -7.09 -5.97
CA LEU A 99 -7.95 -8.39 -6.01
C LEU A 99 -7.28 -9.29 -7.05
N PRO A 100 -7.01 -10.57 -6.74
CA PRO A 100 -6.23 -11.45 -7.60
C PRO A 100 -6.76 -11.58 -9.03
N GLN A 101 -8.08 -11.59 -9.21
CA GLN A 101 -8.71 -11.69 -10.55
C GLN A 101 -8.47 -10.47 -11.44
N TYR A 102 -8.00 -9.35 -10.86
CA TYR A 102 -7.66 -8.12 -11.58
C TYR A 102 -6.15 -7.90 -11.73
N HIS A 103 -5.34 -8.88 -11.33
CA HIS A 103 -3.90 -8.84 -11.58
C HIS A 103 -3.60 -8.89 -13.08
N GLY A 104 -2.54 -8.20 -13.50
CA GLY A 104 -2.15 -8.13 -14.92
C GLY A 104 -2.93 -7.12 -15.76
N LEU A 105 -3.98 -6.48 -15.22
CA LEU A 105 -4.78 -5.47 -15.91
C LEU A 105 -4.24 -4.03 -15.74
N GLY A 106 -3.06 -3.86 -15.12
CA GLY A 106 -2.44 -2.55 -14.95
C GLY A 106 -2.92 -1.75 -13.73
N VAL A 107 -3.86 -2.26 -12.92
CA VAL A 107 -4.42 -1.56 -11.76
C VAL A 107 -3.34 -1.15 -10.76
N GLY A 108 -2.42 -2.05 -10.41
CA GLY A 108 -1.32 -1.75 -9.49
C GLY A 108 -0.39 -0.65 -10.01
N SER A 109 -0.03 -0.69 -11.29
CA SER A 109 0.79 0.34 -11.92
C SER A 109 0.08 1.70 -11.95
N ALA A 110 -1.22 1.72 -12.22
CA ALA A 110 -2.03 2.92 -12.18
C ALA A 110 -2.09 3.53 -10.77
N MET A 111 -2.21 2.71 -9.73
CA MET A 111 -2.20 3.18 -8.35
C MET A 111 -0.84 3.79 -7.97
N VAL A 112 0.28 3.20 -8.38
CA VAL A 112 1.62 3.78 -8.13
C VAL A 112 1.77 5.11 -8.90
N ALA A 113 1.31 5.19 -10.14
CA ALA A 113 1.30 6.43 -10.90
C ALA A 113 0.41 7.50 -10.25
N HIS A 114 -0.74 7.10 -9.70
CA HIS A 114 -1.62 8.00 -8.95
C HIS A 114 -0.92 8.58 -7.72
N VAL A 115 -0.27 7.75 -6.91
CA VAL A 115 0.51 8.21 -5.74
C VAL A 115 1.58 9.22 -6.15
N ARG A 116 2.34 8.94 -7.21
CA ARG A 116 3.34 9.87 -7.76
C ARG A 116 2.70 11.23 -8.11
N ASN A 117 1.62 11.21 -8.87
CA ASN A 117 0.94 12.43 -9.33
C ASN A 117 0.31 13.20 -8.16
N ASP A 118 -0.26 12.51 -7.18
CA ASP A 118 -0.84 13.14 -6.00
C ASP A 118 0.23 13.86 -5.15
N ILE A 119 1.39 13.22 -4.93
CA ILE A 119 2.53 13.85 -4.23
C ILE A 119 3.02 15.10 -5.00
N MET A 120 3.18 14.99 -6.31
CA MET A 120 3.59 16.12 -7.15
C MET A 120 2.59 17.27 -7.09
N SER A 121 1.29 16.98 -7.13
CA SER A 121 0.22 17.99 -7.09
C SER A 121 0.18 18.75 -5.76
N ARG A 122 0.72 18.17 -4.69
CA ARG A 122 0.86 18.81 -3.37
C ARG A 122 2.09 19.71 -3.26
N GLY A 123 2.90 19.80 -4.33
CA GLY A 123 4.13 20.59 -4.34
C GLY A 123 5.28 19.95 -3.57
N GLU A 124 5.20 18.68 -3.23
CA GLU A 124 6.18 17.92 -2.45
C GLU A 124 7.21 17.22 -3.37
N ASN A 125 7.81 17.98 -4.28
CA ASN A 125 8.86 17.49 -5.15
C ASN A 125 10.09 18.42 -5.13
N PRO A 126 11.32 17.90 -5.15
CA PRO A 126 11.67 16.48 -5.28
C PRO A 126 11.38 15.67 -4.00
N ALA A 127 11.01 14.43 -4.19
CA ALA A 127 10.65 13.52 -3.09
C ALA A 127 11.14 12.09 -3.36
N ARG A 128 11.15 11.27 -2.33
CA ARG A 128 11.33 9.82 -2.41
C ARG A 128 10.14 9.11 -1.78
N VAL A 129 9.69 8.05 -2.42
CA VAL A 129 8.72 7.12 -1.87
C VAL A 129 9.41 5.80 -1.58
N GLU A 130 9.33 5.34 -0.34
CA GLU A 130 9.79 4.01 0.07
C GLU A 130 8.60 3.11 0.40
N LEU A 131 8.80 1.81 0.31
CA LEU A 131 7.85 0.81 0.77
C LEU A 131 8.58 -0.39 1.37
N ASN A 132 7.90 -1.06 2.29
CA ASN A 132 8.29 -2.36 2.79
C ASN A 132 7.53 -3.45 2.03
N VAL A 133 8.22 -4.50 1.63
CA VAL A 133 7.60 -5.71 1.08
C VAL A 133 8.26 -6.95 1.66
N ASN A 134 7.46 -7.88 2.18
CA ASN A 134 8.00 -9.13 2.71
C ASN A 134 8.81 -9.86 1.63
N ARG A 135 9.97 -10.39 2.02
CA ARG A 135 10.89 -11.10 1.10
C ARG A 135 10.26 -12.31 0.41
N GLY A 136 9.24 -12.91 1.03
CA GLY A 136 8.45 -14.01 0.46
C GLY A 136 7.24 -13.57 -0.36
N ASN A 137 6.95 -12.27 -0.44
CA ASN A 137 5.80 -11.75 -1.16
C ASN A 137 6.07 -11.71 -2.68
N PRO A 138 5.23 -12.34 -3.52
CA PRO A 138 5.38 -12.29 -4.98
C PRO A 138 5.35 -10.87 -5.57
N ALA A 139 4.83 -9.87 -4.86
CA ALA A 139 4.81 -8.47 -5.27
C ALA A 139 6.22 -7.88 -5.48
N VAL A 140 7.27 -8.50 -4.94
CA VAL A 140 8.66 -8.12 -5.22
C VAL A 140 8.91 -8.01 -6.73
N CYS A 141 8.51 -9.02 -7.50
CA CYS A 141 8.65 -9.00 -8.96
C CYS A 141 7.86 -7.86 -9.63
N PHE A 142 6.72 -7.49 -9.07
CA PHE A 142 5.94 -6.35 -9.57
C PHE A 142 6.71 -5.03 -9.36
N TYR A 143 7.24 -4.79 -8.18
CA TYR A 143 7.98 -3.56 -7.88
C TYR A 143 9.24 -3.42 -8.74
N GLU A 144 9.99 -4.50 -8.93
CA GLU A 144 11.16 -4.50 -9.83
C GLU A 144 10.78 -4.20 -11.28
N ARG A 145 9.68 -4.77 -11.77
CA ARG A 145 9.19 -4.57 -13.15
C ARG A 145 8.78 -3.14 -13.43
N ILE A 146 8.20 -2.44 -12.44
CA ILE A 146 7.83 -1.02 -12.60
C ILE A 146 8.99 -0.06 -12.33
N GLY A 147 10.20 -0.59 -12.13
CA GLY A 147 11.44 0.19 -12.03
C GLY A 147 11.77 0.71 -10.64
N MET A 148 11.17 0.17 -9.59
CA MET A 148 11.58 0.49 -8.23
C MET A 148 12.92 -0.14 -7.90
N ARG A 149 13.72 0.54 -7.08
CA ARG A 149 15.04 0.08 -6.65
C ARG A 149 14.95 -0.52 -5.26
N ARG A 150 15.61 -1.67 -5.07
CA ARG A 150 15.81 -2.24 -3.75
C ARG A 150 16.94 -1.50 -3.04
N GLU A 151 16.63 -0.81 -1.98
CA GLU A 151 17.58 0.01 -1.21
C GLU A 151 18.29 -0.82 -0.12
N ARG A 152 17.54 -1.59 0.64
CA ARG A 152 18.02 -2.36 1.79
C ARG A 152 17.05 -3.47 2.18
N GLN A 153 17.40 -4.23 3.19
CA GLN A 153 16.53 -5.24 3.82
C GLN A 153 16.70 -5.19 5.34
N GLY A 154 15.71 -5.73 6.05
CA GLY A 154 15.76 -5.86 7.50
C GLY A 154 14.66 -6.73 8.06
N ASP A 155 14.75 -6.98 9.36
CA ASP A 155 13.74 -7.67 10.14
C ASP A 155 13.13 -6.64 11.09
N PHE A 156 11.89 -6.25 10.82
CA PHE A 156 11.22 -5.13 11.49
C PHE A 156 10.25 -5.65 12.54
N PRO A 157 10.39 -5.25 13.82
CA PRO A 157 9.42 -5.61 14.84
C PRO A 157 8.10 -4.87 14.60
N ILE A 158 6.99 -5.60 14.67
CA ILE A 158 5.63 -5.05 14.47
C ILE A 158 4.76 -5.15 15.71
N GLY A 159 5.34 -5.50 16.86
CA GLY A 159 4.66 -5.69 18.13
C GLY A 159 4.31 -7.14 18.42
N CYS A 160 3.91 -7.41 19.65
CA CYS A 160 3.55 -8.75 20.15
C CYS A 160 4.60 -9.85 19.90
N GLY A 161 5.89 -9.49 19.75
CA GLY A 161 6.96 -10.42 19.42
C GLY A 161 7.02 -10.84 17.96
N TYR A 162 6.22 -10.25 17.08
CA TYR A 162 6.22 -10.54 15.65
C TYR A 162 7.19 -9.65 14.88
N TYR A 163 7.70 -10.19 13.77
CA TYR A 163 8.61 -9.48 12.85
C TYR A 163 8.10 -9.61 11.42
N MET A 164 8.38 -8.58 10.61
CA MET A 164 8.29 -8.64 9.15
C MET A 164 9.70 -8.61 8.57
N ASN A 165 10.00 -9.61 7.75
CA ASN A 165 11.28 -9.78 7.09
C ASN A 165 11.18 -9.16 5.70
N ASP A 166 11.55 -7.89 5.58
CA ASP A 166 11.21 -7.07 4.43
C ASP A 166 12.44 -6.66 3.61
N TYR A 167 12.18 -6.44 2.30
CA TYR A 167 12.96 -5.52 1.48
C TYR A 167 12.35 -4.13 1.56
N ILE A 168 13.20 -3.11 1.45
CA ILE A 168 12.79 -1.73 1.24
C ILE A 168 13.05 -1.39 -0.22
N TYR A 169 11.98 -1.02 -0.94
CA TYR A 169 12.04 -0.52 -2.30
C TYR A 169 11.75 0.97 -2.33
N SER A 170 12.28 1.68 -3.34
CA SER A 170 12.05 3.10 -3.51
C SER A 170 11.88 3.50 -4.97
N PHE A 171 11.24 4.64 -5.17
CA PHE A 171 11.34 5.45 -6.38
C PHE A 171 11.43 6.94 -6.03
N ASP A 172 12.07 7.70 -6.91
CA ASP A 172 12.20 9.15 -6.76
C ASP A 172 11.18 9.89 -7.63
N ILE A 173 10.75 11.05 -7.15
CA ILE A 173 9.85 11.99 -7.82
C ILE A 173 10.61 13.28 -8.11
#